data_664113022b2c31e1662d270771eedb9e
#
_entry.id   664113022b2c31e1662d270771eedb9e
#
_cell.length_a   1.000
_cell.length_b   1.000
_cell.length_c   1.000
_cell.angle_alpha   90.00
_cell.angle_beta   90.00
_cell.angle_gamma   90.00
#
_symmetry.space_group_name_H-M   'P 1'
#
loop_
_entity.id
_entity.type
_entity.pdbx_description
1 polymer ?
#
loop_
_entity_poly.entity_id
_entity_poly.type
_entity_poly.pdbx_seq_one_letter_code
_entity_poly.pdbx_strand_id
1 'polypeptide(L)'
;LINKGDQKLKIEKIYSACLDMDNENFEMLTLHGSWARERHIQQGPLRYGKQMVSSTKGESSHQEHPFVALVTPGTTQQQGKVYGMHFVYSGNFIGQAELNQFDSVRTVMGINKEEFGWILKAGEEFQAPEVVMTYSHEGLGEMTRSYHDFYRNHMIRSKYLHKKRPI
;
A
#
# COMPACT_ATOMS: atom_id res chain seq x y z
N LEU A 1 -10.99 -4.80 14.17
CA LEU A 1 -10.85 -4.77 15.63
C LEU A 1 -12.21 -4.74 16.28
N ILE A 2 -12.41 -5.56 17.32
CA ILE A 2 -13.63 -5.56 18.12
C ILE A 2 -13.21 -5.34 19.58
N ASN A 3 -13.81 -4.37 20.26
CA ASN A 3 -13.60 -4.17 21.68
C ASN A 3 -14.51 -5.12 22.47
N LYS A 4 -13.97 -6.22 22.95
CA LYS A 4 -14.69 -7.22 23.77
C LYS A 4 -14.63 -6.92 25.28
N GLY A 5 -13.94 -5.85 25.67
CA GLY A 5 -13.86 -5.40 27.07
C GLY A 5 -15.04 -4.52 27.45
N ASP A 6 -15.05 -4.07 28.70
CA ASP A 6 -16.06 -3.17 29.31
C ASP A 6 -15.62 -1.69 29.26
N GLN A 7 -14.36 -1.42 28.98
CA GLN A 7 -13.79 -0.08 28.91
C GLN A 7 -13.63 0.39 27.47
N LYS A 8 -13.69 1.72 27.26
CA LYS A 8 -13.33 2.32 25.98
C LYS A 8 -11.82 2.21 25.73
N LEU A 9 -11.44 1.93 24.49
CA LEU A 9 -10.05 1.86 24.02
C LEU A 9 -9.79 3.04 23.11
N LYS A 10 -8.57 3.59 23.16
CA LYS A 10 -8.08 4.56 22.19
C LYS A 10 -7.15 3.86 21.21
N ILE A 11 -7.50 3.88 19.93
CA ILE A 11 -6.63 3.43 18.84
C ILE A 11 -5.85 4.65 18.35
N GLU A 12 -4.54 4.65 18.54
CA GLU A 12 -3.66 5.75 18.11
C GLU A 12 -2.89 5.43 16.82
N LYS A 13 -2.82 4.15 16.48
CA LYS A 13 -2.15 3.67 15.27
C LYS A 13 -2.75 2.35 14.84
N ILE A 14 -3.00 2.20 13.53
CA ILE A 14 -3.42 0.95 12.93
C ILE A 14 -2.83 0.82 11.53
N TYR A 15 -2.18 -0.32 11.29
CA TYR A 15 -1.73 -0.72 9.96
C TYR A 15 -2.55 -1.92 9.51
N SER A 16 -2.99 -1.87 8.26
CA SER A 16 -3.79 -2.93 7.66
C SER A 16 -2.94 -4.11 7.18
N ALA A 17 -1.69 -3.84 6.85
CA ALA A 17 -0.72 -4.87 6.48
C ALA A 17 0.63 -4.63 7.15
N CYS A 18 1.29 -5.74 7.50
CA CYS A 18 2.69 -5.78 7.93
C CYS A 18 3.30 -7.05 7.37
N LEU A 19 4.40 -6.91 6.64
CA LEU A 19 5.13 -8.01 6.02
C LEU A 19 6.61 -7.90 6.37
N ASP A 20 7.16 -8.95 6.97
CA ASP A 20 8.59 -9.07 7.25
C ASP A 20 9.21 -10.08 6.27
N MET A 21 10.38 -9.75 5.74
CA MET A 21 11.13 -10.60 4.82
C MET A 21 12.63 -10.38 4.93
N ASP A 22 13.40 -11.35 4.50
CA ASP A 22 14.85 -11.18 4.34
C ASP A 22 15.14 -10.17 3.24
N ASN A 23 16.21 -9.41 3.39
CA ASN A 23 16.61 -8.43 2.38
C ASN A 23 17.24 -9.13 1.17
N GLU A 24 16.65 -8.94 0.00
CA GLU A 24 17.24 -9.36 -1.28
C GLU A 24 17.84 -8.16 -2.05
N ASN A 25 18.39 -7.19 -1.33
CA ASN A 25 18.84 -5.90 -1.88
C ASN A 25 17.72 -5.12 -2.59
N PHE A 26 16.54 -5.16 -2.01
CA PHE A 26 15.36 -4.56 -2.61
C PHE A 26 15.54 -3.08 -2.96
N GLU A 27 14.89 -2.70 -4.02
CA GLU A 27 14.58 -1.31 -4.35
C GLU A 27 13.11 -1.03 -4.03
N MET A 28 12.83 0.15 -3.49
CA MET A 28 11.46 0.59 -3.26
C MET A 28 10.95 1.38 -4.45
N LEU A 29 9.82 0.98 -5.00
CA LEU A 29 9.12 1.65 -6.07
C LEU A 29 7.87 2.32 -5.52
N THR A 30 7.70 3.61 -5.81
CA THR A 30 6.55 4.43 -5.41
C THR A 30 6.08 5.30 -6.58
N LEU A 31 4.89 5.86 -6.47
CA LEU A 31 4.28 6.69 -7.51
C LEU A 31 4.04 8.10 -6.96
N HIS A 32 4.64 9.07 -7.63
CA HIS A 32 4.58 10.48 -7.26
C HIS A 32 4.04 11.34 -8.41
N GLY A 33 3.73 12.58 -8.13
CA GLY A 33 3.34 13.49 -9.18
C GLY A 33 2.85 14.84 -8.72
N SER A 34 2.25 15.53 -9.65
CA SER A 34 1.59 16.81 -9.48
C SER A 34 0.39 16.87 -10.42
N TRP A 35 -0.39 17.93 -10.36
CA TRP A 35 -1.48 18.15 -11.31
C TRP A 35 -0.98 18.06 -12.76
N ALA A 36 -1.67 17.27 -13.60
CA ALA A 36 -1.33 16.93 -14.99
C ALA A 36 0.02 16.18 -15.16
N ARG A 37 0.60 15.68 -14.09
CA ARG A 37 1.87 14.93 -14.07
C ARG A 37 1.84 13.84 -13.01
N GLU A 38 0.78 13.05 -12.99
CA GLU A 38 0.56 12.00 -11.98
C GLU A 38 1.33 10.72 -12.30
N ARG A 39 1.58 9.94 -11.26
CA ARG A 39 2.09 8.57 -11.32
C ARG A 39 3.49 8.42 -11.93
N HIS A 40 4.34 9.40 -11.74
CA HIS A 40 5.76 9.21 -12.04
C HIS A 40 6.34 8.15 -11.12
N ILE A 41 6.98 7.16 -11.72
CA ILE A 41 7.66 6.11 -10.99
C ILE A 41 8.93 6.68 -10.38
N GLN A 42 9.06 6.50 -9.07
CA GLN A 42 10.29 6.69 -8.33
C GLN A 42 10.74 5.33 -7.81
N GLN A 43 11.96 4.94 -8.13
CA GLN A 43 12.55 3.66 -7.73
C GLN A 43 13.98 3.91 -7.25
N GLY A 44 14.35 3.26 -6.15
CA GLY A 44 15.68 3.35 -5.60
C GLY A 44 15.94 2.31 -4.53
N PRO A 45 17.23 2.03 -4.23
CA PRO A 45 17.61 1.01 -3.27
C PRO A 45 17.11 1.34 -1.87
N LEU A 46 16.67 0.31 -1.14
CA LEU A 46 16.42 0.43 0.29
C LEU A 46 17.73 0.75 1.01
N ARG A 47 17.65 1.71 1.93
CA ARG A 47 18.75 2.08 2.83
C ARG A 47 18.34 1.77 4.26
N TYR A 48 19.31 1.64 5.13
CA TYR A 48 19.03 1.46 6.56
C TYR A 48 18.10 2.55 7.08
N GLY A 49 17.13 2.12 7.87
CA GLY A 49 16.05 2.95 8.37
C GLY A 49 14.80 2.91 7.49
N LYS A 50 13.98 3.95 7.56
CA LYS A 50 12.64 3.98 6.99
C LYS A 50 12.60 4.82 5.73
N GLN A 51 12.04 4.24 4.66
CA GLN A 51 11.62 4.94 3.46
C GLN A 51 10.11 4.84 3.37
N MET A 52 9.43 5.93 2.98
CA MET A 52 7.98 5.95 3.01
C MET A 52 7.38 6.82 1.91
N VAL A 53 6.13 6.51 1.60
CA VAL A 53 5.18 7.36 0.88
C VAL A 53 3.98 7.59 1.78
N SER A 54 3.48 8.83 1.88
CA SER A 54 2.42 9.13 2.82
C SER A 54 1.61 10.37 2.43
N SER A 55 0.40 10.48 2.98
CA SER A 55 -0.38 11.71 2.94
C SER A 55 -0.95 12.04 4.31
N THR A 56 -0.93 13.34 4.64
CA THR A 56 -1.57 13.93 5.82
C THR A 56 -2.54 15.06 5.44
N LYS A 57 -2.98 15.07 4.16
CA LYS A 57 -3.76 16.17 3.58
C LYS A 57 -5.29 15.98 3.67
N GLY A 58 -5.73 14.96 4.41
CA GLY A 58 -7.13 14.55 4.47
C GLY A 58 -7.52 13.57 3.36
N GLU A 59 -6.69 13.42 2.34
CA GLU A 59 -6.90 12.53 1.21
C GLU A 59 -5.59 11.97 0.66
N SER A 60 -5.67 10.83 -0.06
CA SER A 60 -4.62 10.41 -0.97
C SER A 60 -4.66 11.31 -2.21
N SER A 61 -3.53 11.93 -2.56
CA SER A 61 -3.48 12.93 -3.62
C SER A 61 -2.70 12.44 -4.84
N HIS A 62 -2.71 13.24 -5.92
CA HIS A 62 -1.85 13.01 -7.08
C HIS A 62 -0.35 13.18 -6.77
N GLN A 63 0.02 13.75 -5.62
CA GLN A 63 1.42 13.91 -5.21
C GLN A 63 2.04 12.60 -4.75
N GLU A 64 1.28 11.80 -3.99
CA GLU A 64 1.72 10.50 -3.49
C GLU A 64 0.57 9.50 -3.55
N HIS A 65 0.82 8.37 -4.19
CA HIS A 65 -0.19 7.32 -4.31
C HIS A 65 -0.07 6.30 -3.18
N PRO A 66 -1.18 5.73 -2.71
CA PRO A 66 -1.20 4.69 -1.68
C PRO A 66 -0.74 3.33 -2.23
N PHE A 67 0.47 3.32 -2.81
CA PHE A 67 1.09 2.18 -3.45
C PHE A 67 2.58 2.12 -3.14
N VAL A 68 3.06 0.91 -2.82
CA VAL A 68 4.47 0.58 -2.64
C VAL A 68 4.73 -0.75 -3.32
N ALA A 69 5.85 -0.85 -4.04
CA ALA A 69 6.38 -2.16 -4.41
C ALA A 69 7.83 -2.29 -3.98
N LEU A 70 8.19 -3.48 -3.49
CA LEU A 70 9.59 -3.89 -3.33
C LEU A 70 9.96 -4.75 -4.53
N VAL A 71 11.05 -4.41 -5.18
CA VAL A 71 11.54 -5.11 -6.36
C VAL A 71 12.99 -5.53 -6.16
N THR A 72 13.36 -6.69 -6.70
CA THR A 72 14.77 -7.09 -6.72
C THR A 72 15.55 -6.25 -7.75
N PRO A 73 16.88 -6.03 -7.55
CA PRO A 73 17.69 -5.28 -8.51
C PRO A 73 17.58 -5.83 -9.94
N GLY A 74 17.49 -4.93 -10.90
CA GLY A 74 17.37 -5.31 -12.32
C GLY A 74 15.98 -5.82 -12.73
N THR A 75 14.97 -5.65 -11.89
CA THR A 75 13.58 -5.96 -12.25
C THR A 75 13.12 -5.11 -13.43
N THR A 76 12.49 -5.77 -14.42
CA THR A 76 11.90 -5.16 -15.60
C THR A 76 10.40 -5.45 -15.70
N GLN A 77 9.80 -5.18 -16.85
CA GLN A 77 8.40 -5.56 -17.11
C GLN A 77 8.21 -7.08 -17.21
N GLN A 78 9.27 -7.85 -17.56
CA GLN A 78 9.18 -9.28 -17.89
C GLN A 78 9.99 -10.19 -16.94
N GLN A 79 10.76 -9.62 -16.00
CA GLN A 79 11.60 -10.41 -15.09
C GLN A 79 11.82 -9.70 -13.76
N GLY A 80 12.17 -10.47 -12.75
CA GLY A 80 12.47 -10.00 -11.40
C GLY A 80 11.31 -10.26 -10.42
N LYS A 81 11.65 -10.30 -9.13
CA LYS A 81 10.66 -10.46 -8.06
C LYS A 81 10.06 -9.10 -7.70
N VAL A 82 8.77 -9.09 -7.53
CA VAL A 82 7.98 -7.89 -7.16
C VAL A 82 7.00 -8.24 -6.06
N TYR A 83 7.03 -7.48 -4.99
CA TYR A 83 6.05 -7.52 -3.89
C TYR A 83 5.31 -6.20 -3.89
N GLY A 84 4.11 -6.19 -4.45
CA GLY A 84 3.27 -4.99 -4.55
C GLY A 84 2.27 -4.88 -3.41
N MET A 85 2.06 -3.68 -2.89
CA MET A 85 1.04 -3.35 -1.90
C MET A 85 0.26 -2.12 -2.36
N HIS A 86 -1.07 -2.25 -2.41
CA HIS A 86 -1.97 -1.15 -2.73
C HIS A 86 -3.00 -0.99 -1.61
N PHE A 87 -3.11 0.20 -1.06
CA PHE A 87 -4.04 0.52 0.01
C PHE A 87 -5.37 1.01 -0.57
N VAL A 88 -6.45 0.31 -0.25
CA VAL A 88 -7.81 0.62 -0.72
C VAL A 88 -8.42 1.67 0.19
N TYR A 89 -7.91 2.89 0.10
CA TYR A 89 -8.32 4.00 0.94
C TYR A 89 -8.02 5.34 0.28
N SER A 90 -8.92 6.30 0.45
CA SER A 90 -8.77 7.65 -0.13
C SER A 90 -8.36 8.73 0.88
N GLY A 91 -8.24 8.38 2.16
CA GLY A 91 -7.83 9.31 3.22
C GLY A 91 -6.31 9.36 3.44
N ASN A 92 -5.92 9.87 4.62
CA ASN A 92 -4.53 9.92 5.05
C ASN A 92 -3.93 8.52 5.18
N PHE A 93 -2.84 8.26 4.49
CA PHE A 93 -2.22 6.94 4.46
C PHE A 93 -0.71 7.00 4.70
N ILE A 94 -0.14 5.84 5.00
CA ILE A 94 1.29 5.60 5.01
C ILE A 94 1.59 4.23 4.40
N GLY A 95 2.56 4.19 3.50
CA GLY A 95 3.25 2.99 3.03
C GLY A 95 4.72 3.13 3.34
N GLN A 96 5.32 2.19 4.06
CA GLN A 96 6.68 2.29 4.55
C GLN A 96 7.41 0.96 4.40
N ALA A 97 8.67 1.03 3.99
CA ALA A 97 9.63 -0.07 4.10
C ALA A 97 10.78 0.34 5.02
N GLU A 98 11.17 -0.54 5.92
CA GLU A 98 12.26 -0.34 6.87
C GLU A 98 13.27 -1.47 6.73
N LEU A 99 14.51 -1.13 6.37
CA LEU A 99 15.65 -2.03 6.43
C LEU A 99 16.34 -1.86 7.79
N ASN A 100 16.41 -2.93 8.57
CA ASN A 100 16.98 -2.91 9.91
C ASN A 100 18.44 -3.40 9.92
N GLN A 101 19.11 -3.32 11.08
CA GLN A 101 20.49 -3.72 11.27
C GLN A 101 20.75 -5.22 11.14
N PHE A 102 19.72 -6.04 11.08
CA PHE A 102 19.81 -7.50 10.92
C PHE A 102 19.56 -7.94 9.48
N ASP A 103 19.59 -7.00 8.54
CA ASP A 103 19.36 -7.22 7.12
C ASP A 103 17.94 -7.79 6.82
N SER A 104 16.96 -7.37 7.62
CA SER A 104 15.56 -7.72 7.45
C SER A 104 14.75 -6.49 7.05
N VAL A 105 13.80 -6.69 6.15
CA VAL A 105 12.92 -5.65 5.64
C VAL A 105 11.53 -5.82 6.22
N ARG A 106 11.03 -4.77 6.88
CA ARG A 106 9.64 -4.67 7.33
C ARG A 106 8.89 -3.67 6.48
N THR A 107 7.83 -4.13 5.80
CA THR A 107 6.93 -3.25 5.06
C THR A 107 5.59 -3.17 5.78
N VAL A 108 5.09 -1.95 5.96
CA VAL A 108 3.77 -1.70 6.55
C VAL A 108 2.96 -0.76 5.67
N MET A 109 1.65 -0.93 5.69
CA MET A 109 0.72 -0.05 4.99
C MET A 109 -0.58 0.09 5.78
N GLY A 110 -1.10 1.32 5.86
CA GLY A 110 -2.32 1.59 6.60
C GLY A 110 -2.66 3.07 6.71
N ILE A 111 -3.53 3.40 7.66
CA ILE A 111 -3.89 4.79 7.96
C ILE A 111 -2.66 5.50 8.55
N ASN A 112 -2.42 6.72 8.09
CA ASN A 112 -1.36 7.55 8.66
C ASN A 112 -1.67 7.85 10.13
N LYS A 113 -0.70 7.60 11.00
CA LYS A 113 -0.85 7.80 12.44
C LYS A 113 -0.90 9.27 12.86
N GLU A 114 -0.38 10.17 12.02
CA GLU A 114 -0.39 11.59 12.29
C GLU A 114 -1.84 12.10 12.27
N GLU A 115 -2.24 12.77 13.34
CA GLU A 115 -3.61 13.26 13.57
C GLU A 115 -4.70 12.16 13.60
N PHE A 116 -4.31 10.86 13.64
CA PHE A 116 -5.25 9.76 13.78
C PHE A 116 -5.51 9.45 15.25
N GLY A 117 -6.79 9.33 15.59
CA GLY A 117 -7.24 8.84 16.89
C GLY A 117 -8.69 8.37 16.80
N TRP A 118 -8.94 7.17 17.29
CA TRP A 118 -10.27 6.57 17.29
C TRP A 118 -10.62 6.04 18.68
N ILE A 119 -11.78 6.44 19.21
CA ILE A 119 -12.29 5.90 20.46
C ILE A 119 -13.25 4.75 20.16
N LEU A 120 -12.85 3.55 20.54
CA LEU A 120 -13.63 2.33 20.36
C LEU A 120 -14.29 1.97 21.69
N LYS A 121 -15.60 2.14 21.78
CA LYS A 121 -16.37 1.82 23.01
C LYS A 121 -16.51 0.31 23.18
N ALA A 122 -16.96 -0.10 24.37
CA ALA A 122 -17.27 -1.50 24.64
C ALA A 122 -18.31 -2.04 23.64
N GLY A 123 -18.02 -3.19 23.04
CA GLY A 123 -18.86 -3.82 22.02
C GLY A 123 -18.78 -3.23 20.61
N GLU A 124 -18.12 -2.10 20.42
CA GLU A 124 -17.92 -1.51 19.09
C GLU A 124 -16.84 -2.24 18.28
N GLU A 125 -16.94 -2.11 16.96
CA GLU A 125 -15.91 -2.57 16.04
C GLU A 125 -15.34 -1.44 15.19
N PHE A 126 -14.09 -1.59 14.80
CA PHE A 126 -13.39 -0.74 13.83
C PHE A 126 -12.90 -1.59 12.68
N GLN A 127 -13.38 -1.28 11.48
CA GLN A 127 -12.93 -1.90 10.23
C GLN A 127 -11.80 -1.06 9.65
N ALA A 128 -10.57 -1.60 9.65
CA ALA A 128 -9.45 -0.98 8.93
C ALA A 128 -9.64 -1.12 7.42
N PRO A 129 -9.22 -0.12 6.62
CA PRO A 129 -9.20 -0.25 5.17
C PRO A 129 -8.33 -1.42 4.71
N GLU A 130 -8.61 -1.98 3.54
CA GLU A 130 -7.93 -3.16 3.02
C GLU A 130 -6.61 -2.80 2.33
N VAL A 131 -5.64 -3.70 2.41
CA VAL A 131 -4.43 -3.70 1.58
C VAL A 131 -4.50 -4.88 0.65
N VAL A 132 -4.40 -4.61 -0.65
CA VAL A 132 -4.27 -5.65 -1.67
C VAL A 132 -2.80 -5.87 -1.94
N MET A 133 -2.33 -7.09 -1.70
CA MET A 133 -0.94 -7.48 -1.94
C MET A 133 -0.86 -8.43 -3.13
N THR A 134 0.22 -8.32 -3.90
CA THR A 134 0.54 -9.24 -5.00
C THR A 134 2.02 -9.58 -4.98
N TYR A 135 2.32 -10.78 -5.43
CA TYR A 135 3.68 -11.25 -5.69
C TYR A 135 3.80 -11.64 -7.16
N SER A 136 4.93 -11.28 -7.76
CA SER A 136 5.30 -11.69 -9.10
C SER A 136 6.78 -12.08 -9.12
N HIS A 137 7.15 -13.10 -9.87
CA HIS A 137 8.52 -13.43 -10.23
C HIS A 137 8.82 -13.16 -11.71
N GLU A 138 7.82 -12.70 -12.45
CA GLU A 138 7.88 -12.34 -13.88
C GLU A 138 7.82 -10.82 -14.10
N GLY A 139 8.30 -10.05 -13.13
CA GLY A 139 8.45 -8.62 -13.22
C GLY A 139 7.18 -7.80 -12.99
N LEU A 140 7.29 -6.51 -13.31
CA LEU A 140 6.22 -5.52 -13.07
C LEU A 140 4.98 -5.74 -13.93
N GLY A 141 5.14 -6.32 -15.12
CA GLY A 141 4.03 -6.58 -16.04
C GLY A 141 3.03 -7.58 -15.48
N GLU A 142 3.51 -8.67 -14.87
CA GLU A 142 2.63 -9.64 -14.21
C GLU A 142 1.94 -9.03 -12.99
N MET A 143 2.67 -8.32 -12.13
CA MET A 143 2.08 -7.59 -11.02
C MET A 143 0.94 -6.68 -11.48
N THR A 144 1.17 -5.91 -12.55
CA THR A 144 0.17 -4.99 -13.10
C THR A 144 -1.06 -5.73 -13.61
N ARG A 145 -0.89 -6.84 -14.34
CA ARG A 145 -2.00 -7.68 -14.82
C ARG A 145 -2.80 -8.25 -13.66
N SER A 146 -2.12 -8.76 -12.63
CA SER A 146 -2.76 -9.31 -11.42
C SER A 146 -3.63 -8.26 -10.71
N TYR A 147 -3.15 -7.03 -10.57
CA TYR A 147 -3.96 -5.93 -10.03
C TYR A 147 -5.15 -5.59 -10.92
N HIS A 148 -4.96 -5.52 -12.24
CA HIS A 148 -6.06 -5.23 -13.17
C HIS A 148 -7.15 -6.31 -13.12
N ASP A 149 -6.77 -7.58 -13.05
CA ASP A 149 -7.72 -8.69 -12.95
C ASP A 149 -8.44 -8.67 -11.61
N PHE A 150 -7.73 -8.41 -10.53
CA PHE A 150 -8.35 -8.24 -9.22
C PHE A 150 -9.36 -7.08 -9.23
N TYR A 151 -8.99 -5.92 -9.75
CA TYR A 151 -9.89 -4.77 -9.78
C TYR A 151 -11.14 -5.05 -10.62
N ARG A 152 -10.99 -5.63 -11.79
CA ARG A 152 -12.13 -5.95 -12.67
C ARG A 152 -13.07 -6.97 -12.06
N ASN A 153 -12.53 -8.02 -11.44
CA ASN A 153 -13.33 -9.17 -11.03
C ASN A 153 -13.85 -9.06 -9.60
N HIS A 154 -13.18 -8.30 -8.72
CA HIS A 154 -13.49 -8.29 -7.30
C HIS A 154 -13.76 -6.92 -6.70
N MET A 155 -13.24 -5.84 -7.28
CA MET A 155 -13.30 -4.51 -6.67
C MET A 155 -14.31 -3.58 -7.33
N ILE A 156 -14.34 -3.52 -8.67
CA ILE A 156 -15.21 -2.60 -9.39
C ILE A 156 -16.64 -3.11 -9.35
N ARG A 157 -17.53 -2.36 -8.68
CA ARG A 157 -18.98 -2.61 -8.60
C ARG A 157 -19.73 -1.62 -9.47
N SER A 158 -19.70 -1.83 -10.79
CA SER A 158 -20.34 -0.93 -11.73
C SER A 158 -21.23 -1.69 -12.72
N LYS A 159 -22.45 -1.16 -12.97
CA LYS A 159 -23.33 -1.67 -14.04
C LYS A 159 -22.73 -1.55 -15.45
N TYR A 160 -21.63 -0.82 -15.57
CA TYR A 160 -20.92 -0.60 -16.84
C TYR A 160 -19.67 -1.48 -16.98
N LEU A 161 -19.36 -2.34 -16.01
CA LEU A 161 -18.12 -3.13 -16.00
C LEU A 161 -17.94 -3.96 -17.28
N HIS A 162 -19.03 -4.57 -17.76
CA HIS A 162 -19.02 -5.44 -18.96
C HIS A 162 -19.56 -4.74 -20.22
N LYS A 163 -19.85 -3.45 -20.17
CA LYS A 163 -20.32 -2.72 -21.34
C LYS A 163 -19.15 -2.15 -22.13
N LYS A 164 -19.17 -2.35 -23.46
CA LYS A 164 -18.24 -1.62 -24.34
C LYS A 164 -18.51 -0.12 -24.16
N ARG A 165 -17.46 0.63 -23.92
CA ARG A 165 -17.53 2.07 -23.85
C ARG A 165 -17.29 2.60 -25.27
N PRO A 166 -18.13 3.54 -25.77
CA PRO A 166 -17.82 4.24 -26.99
C PRO A 166 -16.53 5.04 -26.79
N ILE A 167 -15.65 4.98 -27.76
CA ILE A 167 -14.43 5.81 -27.85
C ILE A 167 -14.79 7.00 -28.75
#